data_486429840a058860bd735d297d6d9e1f
#
_entry.id   486429840a058860bd735d297d6d9e1f
#
_cell.length_a   1.000
_cell.length_b   1.000
_cell.length_c   1.000
_cell.angle_alpha   90.00
_cell.angle_beta   90.00
_cell.angle_gamma   90.00
#
_symmetry.space_group_name_H-M   'P 1'
#
loop_
_entity.id
_entity.type
_entity.pdbx_description
1 polymer ?
#
loop_
_entity_poly.entity_id
_entity_poly.type
_entity_poly.pdbx_seq_one_letter_code
_entity_poly.pdbx_strand_id
1 'polypeptide(L)'
;TWLTNATVGYGNNQKKDLEGQVNYFSKDGENLSFIGRSTNRYQNSTYKDNINNSVGMNMTHKFGKKFSLTGSMNYNLNRNGNISSMYQEQYLTAGNQYSASTNEGNSKSRSFNSNIMGSWEVDKRTRIHFNGGFSFSPNRNESNSQNASFDAPPNVNHESLFDDFESISQDIKVNRSENRSRSEGQSNRYNWMMGIMRRLNEKGTTLGLNIQSSDSWGDNESFSLSKTTYFRLKDKQGNDSLLYRNQYLKSPQKNNSWRVGINFTQPIGKKMHFRAAYNWNTHYERDNRDTYELSSLAKSDVFGELPPDYETGYVDSLSNRSHSRTNGHDLNVGFNYSDDTWMVNASLGITPQRRTIERKMGKLYADTTVHTIDFQPMIWLAWKKKEARITFNYDGRTRQPSLSDLMPLTDNSNPLYITRGNPDLKQMFAHSMRISFQHSKKGISANLGGQLEQNSVTQVMIYDAQTGGRETYPVNINGNWNVYGSANWWKRLGHFSLRLDMNGNHSNRVSMINEDRSLEPVKSTTRDTGLNCEANVSYQPAWGGIDFSTSWNYQYSLNSVNDNNTYTRYYNFRLEGYVDLPLGRQLRTD
;
A
#
# COMPACT_ATOMS: atom_id res chain seq x y z
N THR A 1 1.28 21.22 34.59
CA THR A 1 2.02 22.08 33.65
C THR A 1 1.28 22.17 32.35
N TRP A 2 1.12 23.36 31.82
CA TRP A 2 0.59 23.63 30.50
C TRP A 2 1.74 23.96 29.56
N LEU A 3 1.72 23.39 28.37
CA LEU A 3 2.63 23.69 27.26
C LEU A 3 1.80 24.03 26.05
N THR A 4 2.07 25.17 25.44
CA THR A 4 1.41 25.61 24.22
C THR A 4 2.45 25.84 23.13
N ASN A 5 2.13 25.42 21.93
CA ASN A 5 2.94 25.69 20.75
C ASN A 5 2.02 26.15 19.61
N ALA A 6 2.44 27.17 18.90
CA ALA A 6 1.73 27.66 17.73
C ALA A 6 2.75 27.95 16.63
N THR A 7 2.48 27.44 15.44
CA THR A 7 3.28 27.68 14.24
C THR A 7 2.39 28.34 13.20
N VAL A 8 2.85 29.42 12.62
CA VAL A 8 2.17 30.13 11.54
C VAL A 8 3.15 30.29 10.41
N GLY A 9 2.83 29.68 9.28
CA GLY A 9 3.55 29.82 8.03
C GLY A 9 2.66 30.45 6.97
N TYR A 10 3.17 31.43 6.24
CA TYR A 10 2.50 32.01 5.07
C TYR A 10 3.50 32.06 3.91
N GLY A 11 3.06 31.57 2.77
CA GLY A 11 3.89 31.49 1.57
C GLY A 11 3.24 32.18 0.37
N ASN A 12 3.94 32.23 -0.74
CA ASN A 12 3.46 32.74 -2.02
C ASN A 12 2.17 31.99 -2.45
N ASN A 13 1.35 32.64 -3.29
CA ASN A 13 0.11 32.08 -3.81
C ASN A 13 -0.89 31.65 -2.74
N GLN A 14 -1.03 32.44 -1.67
CA GLN A 14 -1.97 32.22 -0.56
C GLN A 14 -1.74 30.89 0.20
N LYS A 15 -0.52 30.35 0.16
CA LYS A 15 -0.20 29.12 0.92
C LYS A 15 -0.10 29.43 2.41
N LYS A 16 -0.66 28.56 3.21
CA LYS A 16 -0.66 28.68 4.67
C LYS A 16 -0.32 27.35 5.33
N ASP A 17 0.31 27.44 6.48
CA ASP A 17 0.57 26.34 7.39
C ASP A 17 0.32 26.86 8.81
N LEU A 18 -0.78 26.42 9.39
CA LEU A 18 -1.19 26.81 10.74
C LEU A 18 -1.23 25.55 11.60
N GLU A 19 -0.52 25.55 12.69
CA GLU A 19 -0.53 24.47 13.66
C GLU A 19 -0.63 25.06 15.06
N GLY A 20 -1.50 24.50 15.88
CA GLY A 20 -1.64 24.85 17.28
C GLY A 20 -1.73 23.61 18.14
N GLN A 21 -1.02 23.58 19.24
CA GLN A 21 -1.05 22.49 20.19
C GLN A 21 -1.11 23.05 21.61
N VAL A 22 -2.00 22.47 22.41
CA VAL A 22 -2.12 22.76 23.85
C VAL A 22 -2.03 21.43 24.60
N ASN A 23 -1.09 21.33 25.51
CA ASN A 23 -0.87 20.15 26.32
C ASN A 23 -0.96 20.48 27.79
N TYR A 24 -1.64 19.64 28.53
CA TYR A 24 -1.65 19.64 29.99
C TYR A 24 -0.99 18.37 30.50
N PHE A 25 -0.07 18.49 31.45
CA PHE A 25 0.58 17.38 32.13
C PHE A 25 0.41 17.53 33.64
N SER A 26 -0.14 16.50 34.27
CA SER A 26 -0.20 16.42 35.74
C SER A 26 1.08 15.82 36.32
N LYS A 27 1.28 15.96 37.63
CA LYS A 27 2.42 15.34 38.35
C LYS A 27 2.30 13.79 38.36
N ASP A 28 1.08 13.28 38.26
CA ASP A 28 0.78 11.85 38.31
C ASP A 28 0.88 11.17 36.93
N GLY A 29 1.37 11.89 35.91
CA GLY A 29 1.57 11.41 34.55
C GLY A 29 0.28 11.30 33.74
N GLU A 30 -0.74 12.07 34.11
CA GLU A 30 -1.91 12.30 33.28
C GLU A 30 -1.60 13.35 32.22
N ASN A 31 -2.18 13.21 31.06
CA ASN A 31 -2.06 14.22 30.01
C ASN A 31 -3.38 14.46 29.29
N LEU A 32 -3.53 15.68 28.81
CA LEU A 32 -4.58 16.09 27.90
C LEU A 32 -3.95 16.96 26.82
N SER A 33 -4.13 16.59 25.58
CA SER A 33 -3.58 17.31 24.43
C SER A 33 -4.68 17.65 23.43
N PHE A 34 -4.67 18.90 22.95
CA PHE A 34 -5.46 19.33 21.81
C PHE A 34 -4.51 19.78 20.72
N ILE A 35 -4.74 19.32 19.51
CA ILE A 35 -3.92 19.62 18.34
C ILE A 35 -4.84 20.06 17.21
N GLY A 36 -4.55 21.21 16.62
CA GLY A 36 -5.24 21.72 15.44
C GLY A 36 -4.23 22.03 14.34
N ARG A 37 -4.51 21.60 13.12
CA ARG A 37 -3.68 21.89 11.97
C ARG A 37 -4.52 22.27 10.77
N SER A 38 -4.09 23.29 10.04
CA SER A 38 -4.68 23.69 8.77
C SER A 38 -3.57 24.04 7.78
N THR A 39 -3.45 23.25 6.73
CA THR A 39 -2.43 23.47 5.70
C THR A 39 -3.06 23.53 4.32
N ASN A 40 -2.50 24.42 3.50
CA ASN A 40 -2.78 24.53 2.09
C ASN A 40 -1.44 24.63 1.36
N ARG A 41 -0.92 23.50 0.84
CA ARG A 41 0.39 23.43 0.20
C ARG A 41 0.27 22.86 -1.21
N TYR A 42 1.15 23.28 -2.12
CA TYR A 42 1.39 22.54 -3.34
C TYR A 42 2.20 21.28 -3.00
N GLN A 43 1.76 20.12 -3.45
CA GLN A 43 2.65 18.97 -3.59
C GLN A 43 3.32 19.05 -4.96
N ASN A 44 4.59 18.67 -5.02
CA ASN A 44 5.41 18.71 -6.24
C ASN A 44 4.62 18.26 -7.47
N SER A 45 4.64 19.09 -8.52
CA SER A 45 4.07 18.86 -9.85
C SER A 45 2.55 18.98 -10.05
N THR A 46 1.74 19.30 -9.06
CA THR A 46 0.31 19.49 -9.26
C THR A 46 -0.07 20.97 -9.12
N TYR A 47 -0.73 21.52 -10.11
CA TYR A 47 -1.22 22.91 -10.12
C TYR A 47 -2.47 23.11 -9.23
N LYS A 48 -2.89 22.11 -8.46
CA LYS A 48 -4.08 22.17 -7.61
C LYS A 48 -3.74 22.22 -6.15
N ASP A 49 -4.54 22.97 -5.40
CA ASP A 49 -4.39 23.14 -3.96
C ASP A 49 -4.74 21.86 -3.20
N ASN A 50 -3.81 21.42 -2.37
CA ASN A 50 -4.06 20.37 -1.40
C ASN A 50 -4.34 21.00 -0.04
N ILE A 51 -5.54 20.78 0.47
CA ILE A 51 -5.99 21.29 1.77
C ILE A 51 -6.05 20.11 2.74
N ASN A 52 -5.38 20.28 3.87
CA ASN A 52 -5.43 19.32 4.97
C ASN A 52 -5.77 20.08 6.26
N ASN A 53 -6.92 19.78 6.84
CA ASN A 53 -7.34 20.31 8.12
C ASN A 53 -7.53 19.14 9.09
N SER A 54 -6.96 19.24 10.28
CA SER A 54 -7.12 18.23 11.30
C SER A 54 -7.32 18.85 12.67
N VAL A 55 -8.15 18.21 13.47
CA VAL A 55 -8.33 18.51 14.90
C VAL A 55 -8.25 17.20 15.65
N GLY A 56 -7.41 17.16 16.66
CA GLY A 56 -7.19 15.98 17.49
C GLY A 56 -7.22 16.29 18.98
N MET A 57 -7.62 15.29 19.74
CA MET A 57 -7.58 15.27 21.19
C MET A 57 -6.99 13.95 21.66
N ASN A 58 -6.04 14.01 22.57
CA ASN A 58 -5.50 12.84 23.25
C ASN A 58 -5.62 13.04 24.75
N MET A 59 -6.00 12.00 25.46
CA MET A 59 -6.15 12.01 26.92
C MET A 59 -5.56 10.73 27.50
N THR A 60 -4.81 10.88 28.58
CA THR A 60 -4.43 9.74 29.43
C THR A 60 -4.80 10.07 30.86
N HIS A 61 -5.58 9.20 31.47
CA HIS A 61 -6.00 9.32 32.86
C HIS A 61 -5.67 8.05 33.64
N LYS A 62 -5.19 8.22 34.86
CA LYS A 62 -4.85 7.13 35.77
C LYS A 62 -5.82 7.08 36.94
N PHE A 63 -6.56 6.01 37.06
CA PHE A 63 -7.43 5.75 38.20
C PHE A 63 -6.64 5.00 39.28
N GLY A 64 -5.96 5.76 40.13
CA GLY A 64 -5.01 5.22 41.08
C GLY A 64 -3.80 4.58 40.42
N LYS A 65 -3.22 3.54 41.10
CA LYS A 65 -1.99 2.88 40.61
C LYS A 65 -2.25 1.69 39.69
N LYS A 66 -3.50 1.23 39.59
CA LYS A 66 -3.82 -0.05 38.97
C LYS A 66 -4.53 0.04 37.62
N PHE A 67 -5.18 1.14 37.33
CA PHE A 67 -5.93 1.29 36.09
C PHE A 67 -5.54 2.57 35.36
N SER A 68 -5.23 2.44 34.07
CA SER A 68 -4.96 3.57 33.18
C SER A 68 -5.87 3.49 31.96
N LEU A 69 -6.37 4.65 31.54
CA LEU A 69 -7.19 4.82 30.36
C LEU A 69 -6.55 5.87 29.47
N THR A 70 -6.35 5.52 28.20
CA THR A 70 -5.91 6.44 27.15
C THR A 70 -6.97 6.52 26.08
N GLY A 71 -7.34 7.71 25.69
CA GLY A 71 -8.28 7.97 24.61
C GLY A 71 -7.70 8.92 23.59
N SER A 72 -8.04 8.73 22.34
CA SER A 72 -7.75 9.68 21.26
C SER A 72 -8.94 9.84 20.34
N MET A 73 -9.15 11.05 19.86
CA MET A 73 -10.11 11.40 18.83
C MET A 73 -9.42 12.29 17.81
N ASN A 74 -9.68 12.03 16.54
CA ASN A 74 -9.11 12.81 15.47
C ASN A 74 -10.14 12.99 14.35
N TYR A 75 -10.31 14.21 13.91
CA TYR A 75 -11.10 14.55 12.73
C TYR A 75 -10.20 15.19 11.70
N ASN A 76 -10.23 14.64 10.48
CA ASN A 76 -9.47 15.14 9.34
C ASN A 76 -10.41 15.49 8.19
N LEU A 77 -10.11 16.57 7.50
CA LEU A 77 -10.70 16.95 6.23
C LEU A 77 -9.59 17.19 5.24
N ASN A 78 -9.57 16.36 4.19
CA ASN A 78 -8.58 16.44 3.11
C ASN A 78 -9.29 16.76 1.81
N ARG A 79 -8.70 17.67 1.05
CA ARG A 79 -9.08 17.95 -0.34
C ARG A 79 -7.81 17.93 -1.16
N ASN A 80 -7.75 17.02 -2.11
CA ASN A 80 -6.58 16.85 -2.95
C ASN A 80 -7.01 16.93 -4.42
N GLY A 81 -6.27 17.70 -5.20
CA GLY A 81 -6.36 17.70 -6.65
C GLY A 81 -5.07 17.17 -7.24
N ASN A 82 -5.17 16.35 -8.28
CA ASN A 82 -4.00 15.86 -9.02
C ASN A 82 -4.23 16.00 -10.53
N ILE A 83 -3.16 16.28 -11.24
CA ILE A 83 -3.07 16.16 -12.69
C ILE A 83 -1.85 15.28 -12.96
N SER A 84 -2.02 14.27 -13.78
CA SER A 84 -0.93 13.39 -14.19
C SER A 84 -1.01 13.09 -15.66
N SER A 85 0.14 13.04 -16.32
CA SER A 85 0.30 12.60 -17.70
C SER A 85 1.35 11.51 -17.74
N MET A 86 1.09 10.48 -18.52
CA MET A 86 2.01 9.37 -18.70
C MET A 86 2.08 9.03 -20.18
N TYR A 87 3.29 8.85 -20.68
CA TYR A 87 3.57 8.22 -21.95
C TYR A 87 4.39 6.96 -21.71
N GLN A 88 3.99 5.86 -22.30
CA GLN A 88 4.59 4.54 -22.06
C GLN A 88 4.87 3.85 -23.40
N GLU A 89 6.05 3.29 -23.52
CA GLU A 89 6.40 2.30 -24.55
C GLU A 89 6.44 0.92 -23.90
N GLN A 90 5.73 -0.02 -24.49
CA GLN A 90 5.72 -1.40 -24.05
C GLN A 90 6.37 -2.28 -25.12
N TYR A 91 7.41 -3.00 -24.74
CA TYR A 91 8.16 -3.90 -25.61
C TYR A 91 7.44 -5.24 -25.70
N LEU A 92 6.96 -5.56 -26.91
CA LEU A 92 6.31 -6.81 -27.23
C LEU A 92 7.14 -7.57 -28.26
N THR A 93 6.94 -8.89 -28.39
CA THR A 93 7.70 -9.74 -29.30
C THR A 93 7.46 -9.42 -30.77
N ALA A 94 6.26 -8.99 -31.19
CA ALA A 94 5.93 -8.62 -32.55
C ALA A 94 6.07 -7.13 -32.87
N GLY A 95 6.47 -6.32 -31.92
CA GLY A 95 6.62 -4.87 -32.08
C GLY A 95 6.20 -4.09 -30.83
N ASN A 96 6.65 -2.87 -30.70
CA ASN A 96 6.36 -2.07 -29.53
C ASN A 96 4.95 -1.49 -29.59
N GLN A 97 4.28 -1.41 -28.47
CA GLN A 97 3.03 -0.68 -28.29
C GLN A 97 3.27 0.61 -27.51
N TYR A 98 2.69 1.68 -27.99
CA TYR A 98 2.79 3.00 -27.36
C TYR A 98 1.44 3.40 -26.78
N SER A 99 1.46 3.96 -25.59
CA SER A 99 0.24 4.45 -24.95
C SER A 99 0.47 5.78 -24.25
N ALA A 100 -0.54 6.61 -24.29
CA ALA A 100 -0.56 7.87 -23.57
C ALA A 100 -1.80 7.93 -22.69
N SER A 101 -1.68 8.55 -21.53
CA SER A 101 -2.81 8.84 -20.66
C SER A 101 -2.66 10.18 -19.97
N THR A 102 -3.78 10.86 -19.78
CA THR A 102 -3.89 12.02 -18.88
C THR A 102 -5.00 11.74 -17.88
N ASN A 103 -4.80 12.16 -16.66
CA ASN A 103 -5.80 12.05 -15.62
C ASN A 103 -5.83 13.33 -14.79
N GLU A 104 -7.02 13.89 -14.64
CA GLU A 104 -7.31 14.99 -13.75
C GLU A 104 -8.27 14.50 -12.66
N GLY A 105 -7.85 14.56 -11.40
CA GLY A 105 -8.62 14.05 -10.27
C GLY A 105 -8.84 15.09 -9.19
N ASN A 106 -10.00 15.03 -8.54
CA ASN A 106 -10.33 15.77 -7.33
C ASN A 106 -10.85 14.78 -6.30
N SER A 107 -10.26 14.80 -5.11
CA SER A 107 -10.68 13.98 -3.99
C SER A 107 -11.00 14.85 -2.78
N LYS A 108 -12.12 14.56 -2.14
CA LYS A 108 -12.51 15.15 -0.85
C LYS A 108 -12.82 14.02 0.11
N SER A 109 -12.06 13.93 1.17
CA SER A 109 -12.29 12.94 2.23
C SER A 109 -12.43 13.62 3.58
N ARG A 110 -13.29 13.07 4.41
CA ARG A 110 -13.40 13.38 5.82
C ARG A 110 -13.16 12.09 6.58
N SER A 111 -12.51 12.17 7.72
CA SER A 111 -12.39 11.00 8.58
C SER A 111 -12.54 11.42 10.04
N PHE A 112 -13.35 10.68 10.75
CA PHE A 112 -13.39 10.71 12.21
C PHE A 112 -12.84 9.37 12.70
N ASN A 113 -11.83 9.44 13.57
CA ASN A 113 -11.23 8.28 14.18
C ASN A 113 -11.23 8.47 15.68
N SER A 114 -11.66 7.48 16.42
CA SER A 114 -11.54 7.43 17.86
C SER A 114 -10.93 6.12 18.31
N ASN A 115 -10.09 6.18 19.32
CA ASN A 115 -9.48 5.01 19.93
C ASN A 115 -9.50 5.16 21.44
N ILE A 116 -9.78 4.06 22.13
CA ILE A 116 -9.74 3.97 23.59
C ILE A 116 -8.93 2.74 23.98
N MET A 117 -7.99 2.91 24.89
CA MET A 117 -7.10 1.85 25.35
C MET A 117 -7.08 1.87 26.88
N GLY A 118 -7.25 0.71 27.50
CA GLY A 118 -7.16 0.56 28.93
C GLY A 118 -6.21 -0.55 29.35
N SER A 119 -5.55 -0.34 30.47
CA SER A 119 -4.71 -1.34 31.13
C SER A 119 -5.06 -1.39 32.60
N TRP A 120 -5.40 -2.56 33.08
CA TRP A 120 -5.82 -2.80 34.45
C TRP A 120 -4.97 -3.91 35.11
N GLU A 121 -4.26 -3.54 36.17
CA GLU A 121 -3.57 -4.47 37.06
C GLU A 121 -4.53 -4.93 38.15
N VAL A 122 -5.28 -6.00 37.88
CA VAL A 122 -6.27 -6.55 38.83
C VAL A 122 -5.59 -6.93 40.15
N ASP A 123 -4.49 -7.67 40.03
CA ASP A 123 -3.60 -8.06 41.10
C ASP A 123 -2.14 -8.15 40.60
N LYS A 124 -1.19 -8.54 41.48
CA LYS A 124 0.24 -8.68 41.15
C LYS A 124 0.53 -9.73 40.05
N ARG A 125 -0.43 -10.58 39.73
CA ARG A 125 -0.29 -11.67 38.76
C ARG A 125 -1.18 -11.56 37.57
N THR A 126 -2.23 -10.71 37.62
CA THR A 126 -3.25 -10.61 36.56
C THR A 126 -3.30 -9.20 36.00
N ARG A 127 -3.13 -9.11 34.69
CA ARG A 127 -3.27 -7.87 33.92
C ARG A 127 -4.30 -8.06 32.82
N ILE A 128 -5.19 -7.08 32.69
CA ILE A 128 -6.17 -6.99 31.60
C ILE A 128 -5.82 -5.75 30.78
N HIS A 129 -5.85 -5.88 29.50
CA HIS A 129 -5.77 -4.76 28.57
C HIS A 129 -6.92 -4.85 27.58
N PHE A 130 -7.43 -3.70 27.20
CA PHE A 130 -8.42 -3.58 26.14
C PHE A 130 -8.08 -2.40 25.25
N ASN A 131 -8.47 -2.53 23.99
CA ASN A 131 -8.36 -1.48 22.98
C ASN A 131 -9.64 -1.53 22.15
N GLY A 132 -10.23 -0.37 21.88
CA GLY A 132 -11.38 -0.22 21.00
C GLY A 132 -11.19 0.98 20.11
N GLY A 133 -11.58 0.86 18.86
CA GLY A 133 -11.49 1.94 17.87
C GLY A 133 -12.72 2.00 17.00
N PHE A 134 -13.09 3.20 16.62
CA PHE A 134 -14.12 3.48 15.64
C PHE A 134 -13.58 4.47 14.60
N SER A 135 -13.86 4.20 13.34
CA SER A 135 -13.60 5.15 12.26
C SER A 135 -14.81 5.29 11.34
N PHE A 136 -15.04 6.52 10.91
CA PHE A 136 -16.05 6.90 9.94
C PHE A 136 -15.39 7.76 8.87
N SER A 137 -15.50 7.37 7.59
CA SER A 137 -14.74 8.00 6.51
C SER A 137 -15.59 8.14 5.24
N PRO A 138 -16.38 9.22 5.13
CA PRO A 138 -17.01 9.58 3.87
C PRO A 138 -15.99 10.18 2.90
N ASN A 139 -16.13 9.83 1.63
CA ASN A 139 -15.29 10.32 0.55
C ASN A 139 -16.11 10.68 -0.69
N ARG A 140 -15.56 11.56 -1.51
CA ARG A 140 -16.04 11.87 -2.85
C ARG A 140 -14.84 12.05 -3.75
N ASN A 141 -14.84 11.35 -4.87
CA ASN A 141 -13.80 11.43 -5.88
C ASN A 141 -14.44 11.77 -7.23
N GLU A 142 -13.79 12.64 -7.97
CA GLU A 142 -14.15 12.96 -9.36
C GLU A 142 -12.87 12.82 -10.20
N SER A 143 -12.95 12.17 -11.34
CA SER A 143 -11.83 12.08 -12.27
C SER A 143 -12.27 12.15 -13.71
N ASN A 144 -11.43 12.81 -14.51
CA ASN A 144 -11.52 12.84 -15.97
C ASN A 144 -10.21 12.28 -16.51
N SER A 145 -10.29 11.28 -17.38
CA SER A 145 -9.10 10.71 -18.00
C SER A 145 -9.27 10.52 -19.50
N GLN A 146 -8.17 10.70 -20.21
CA GLN A 146 -8.05 10.35 -21.61
C GLN A 146 -6.93 9.33 -21.76
N ASN A 147 -7.15 8.32 -22.58
CA ASN A 147 -6.16 7.28 -22.87
C ASN A 147 -6.16 7.06 -24.37
N ALA A 148 -4.99 6.77 -24.92
CA ALA A 148 -4.84 6.40 -26.33
C ALA A 148 -3.73 5.35 -26.48
N SER A 149 -3.88 4.46 -27.47
CA SER A 149 -2.89 3.47 -27.84
C SER A 149 -2.51 3.60 -29.30
N PHE A 150 -1.23 3.34 -29.61
CA PHE A 150 -0.62 3.48 -30.93
C PHE A 150 0.33 2.32 -31.20
N ASP A 151 0.53 1.97 -32.50
CA ASP A 151 1.50 0.96 -32.93
C ASP A 151 2.90 1.51 -33.18
N ALA A 152 2.99 2.80 -33.40
CA ALA A 152 4.25 3.51 -33.59
C ALA A 152 4.26 4.78 -32.77
N PRO A 153 5.44 5.33 -32.45
CA PRO A 153 5.52 6.56 -31.69
C PRO A 153 4.81 7.71 -32.42
N PRO A 154 3.85 8.39 -31.77
CA PRO A 154 3.18 9.54 -32.33
C PRO A 154 4.18 10.69 -32.49
N ASN A 155 4.19 11.32 -33.65
CA ASN A 155 5.10 12.43 -33.95
C ASN A 155 4.50 13.79 -33.46
N VAL A 156 4.19 13.87 -32.18
CA VAL A 156 3.67 15.06 -31.50
C VAL A 156 4.32 15.20 -30.13
N ASN A 157 4.25 16.40 -29.55
CA ASN A 157 4.73 16.58 -28.17
C ASN A 157 3.87 15.76 -27.21
N HIS A 158 4.50 14.98 -26.34
CA HIS A 158 3.81 14.11 -25.39
C HIS A 158 2.97 14.89 -24.36
N GLU A 159 3.34 16.14 -24.05
CA GLU A 159 2.58 17.00 -23.12
C GLU A 159 1.25 17.51 -23.72
N SER A 160 1.21 17.73 -25.04
CA SER A 160 0.03 18.20 -25.78
C SER A 160 -0.63 17.09 -26.63
N LEU A 161 -0.27 15.83 -26.43
CA LEU A 161 -0.67 14.72 -27.31
C LEU A 161 -2.19 14.64 -27.52
N PHE A 162 -2.99 14.88 -26.49
CA PHE A 162 -4.45 14.81 -26.61
C PHE A 162 -5.05 16.07 -27.27
N ASP A 163 -4.39 17.21 -27.17
CA ASP A 163 -4.79 18.44 -27.87
C ASP A 163 -4.48 18.33 -29.36
N ASP A 164 -3.34 17.73 -29.71
CA ASP A 164 -2.86 17.53 -31.06
C ASP A 164 -3.29 16.17 -31.66
N PHE A 165 -4.18 15.43 -31.00
CA PHE A 165 -4.54 14.06 -31.36
C PHE A 165 -4.99 13.88 -32.80
N GLU A 166 -5.73 14.85 -33.34
CA GLU A 166 -6.24 14.78 -34.72
C GLU A 166 -5.12 14.89 -35.77
N SER A 167 -3.98 15.50 -35.42
CA SER A 167 -2.82 15.62 -36.30
C SER A 167 -1.99 14.34 -36.41
N ILE A 168 -2.21 13.38 -35.51
CA ILE A 168 -1.54 12.06 -35.52
C ILE A 168 -2.05 11.23 -36.70
N SER A 169 -1.15 10.56 -37.41
CA SER A 169 -1.50 9.69 -38.54
C SER A 169 -2.53 8.62 -38.13
N GLN A 170 -3.54 8.41 -38.98
CA GLN A 170 -4.62 7.47 -38.72
C GLN A 170 -4.13 6.01 -38.68
N ASP A 171 -3.08 5.68 -39.42
CA ASP A 171 -2.53 4.35 -39.59
C ASP A 171 -1.90 3.81 -38.29
N ILE A 172 -1.41 4.72 -37.44
CA ILE A 172 -0.82 4.30 -36.14
C ILE A 172 -1.80 4.31 -34.98
N LYS A 173 -2.99 4.93 -35.14
CA LYS A 173 -4.02 4.98 -34.11
C LYS A 173 -4.67 3.61 -33.90
N VAL A 174 -4.71 3.12 -32.68
CA VAL A 174 -5.39 1.87 -32.31
C VAL A 174 -6.72 2.16 -31.61
N ASN A 175 -6.68 2.91 -30.52
CA ASN A 175 -7.89 3.36 -29.82
C ASN A 175 -7.68 4.72 -29.13
N ARG A 176 -8.80 5.38 -28.77
CA ARG A 176 -8.86 6.53 -27.86
C ARG A 176 -10.03 6.34 -26.91
N SER A 177 -9.81 6.52 -25.62
CA SER A 177 -10.84 6.43 -24.59
C SER A 177 -10.89 7.72 -23.78
N GLU A 178 -12.09 8.25 -23.61
CA GLU A 178 -12.41 9.39 -22.75
C GLU A 178 -13.31 8.88 -21.62
N ASN A 179 -12.88 9.07 -20.37
CA ASN A 179 -13.60 8.57 -19.23
C ASN A 179 -13.83 9.69 -18.22
N ARG A 180 -15.03 9.73 -17.69
CA ARG A 180 -15.41 10.60 -16.60
C ARG A 180 -16.03 9.76 -15.49
N SER A 181 -15.56 9.93 -14.27
CA SER A 181 -16.11 9.23 -13.12
C SER A 181 -16.36 10.17 -11.96
N ARG A 182 -17.40 9.87 -11.19
CA ARG A 182 -17.71 10.48 -9.91
C ARG A 182 -18.13 9.39 -8.96
N SER A 183 -17.45 9.26 -7.83
CA SER A 183 -17.83 8.32 -6.78
C SER A 183 -18.04 9.03 -5.46
N GLU A 184 -19.06 8.60 -4.74
CA GLU A 184 -19.37 9.01 -3.38
C GLU A 184 -19.55 7.77 -2.52
N GLY A 185 -18.89 7.73 -1.38
CA GLY A 185 -18.98 6.56 -0.52
C GLY A 185 -18.69 6.90 0.92
N GLN A 186 -19.02 5.95 1.77
CA GLN A 186 -18.67 6.00 3.19
C GLN A 186 -18.16 4.65 3.65
N SER A 187 -17.19 4.66 4.52
CA SER A 187 -16.66 3.49 5.18
C SER A 187 -16.71 3.67 6.69
N ASN A 188 -17.27 2.68 7.35
CA ASN A 188 -17.34 2.58 8.80
C ASN A 188 -16.48 1.40 9.24
N ARG A 189 -15.70 1.55 10.28
CA ARG A 189 -14.95 0.47 10.89
C ARG A 189 -15.05 0.54 12.40
N TYR A 190 -15.29 -0.59 13.00
CA TYR A 190 -15.26 -0.80 14.42
C TYR A 190 -14.31 -1.95 14.73
N ASN A 191 -13.37 -1.75 15.64
CA ASN A 191 -12.46 -2.79 16.08
C ASN A 191 -12.31 -2.76 17.59
N TRP A 192 -12.18 -3.92 18.20
CA TRP A 192 -11.86 -4.04 19.60
C TRP A 192 -11.01 -5.28 19.86
N MET A 193 -10.23 -5.19 20.91
CA MET A 193 -9.39 -6.26 21.41
C MET A 193 -9.42 -6.26 22.95
N MET A 194 -9.51 -7.42 23.54
CA MET A 194 -9.34 -7.64 24.97
C MET A 194 -8.33 -8.75 25.20
N GLY A 195 -7.38 -8.51 26.07
CA GLY A 195 -6.37 -9.47 26.48
C GLY A 195 -6.32 -9.61 28.01
N ILE A 196 -6.26 -10.83 28.47
CA ILE A 196 -6.06 -11.17 29.88
C ILE A 196 -4.77 -11.96 29.97
N MET A 197 -3.83 -11.53 30.78
CA MET A 197 -2.59 -12.23 31.04
C MET A 197 -2.47 -12.53 32.54
N ARG A 198 -2.24 -13.79 32.88
CA ARG A 198 -2.04 -14.24 34.25
C ARG A 198 -0.72 -14.96 34.44
N ARG A 199 0.03 -14.52 35.40
CA ARG A 199 1.23 -15.22 35.91
C ARG A 199 0.80 -16.34 36.81
N LEU A 200 1.12 -17.59 36.45
CA LEU A 200 0.65 -18.78 37.14
C LEU A 200 1.50 -19.13 38.36
N ASN A 201 2.79 -18.81 38.31
CA ASN A 201 3.73 -19.14 39.39
C ASN A 201 4.85 -18.11 39.51
N GLU A 202 5.66 -18.23 40.56
CA GLU A 202 6.80 -17.35 40.84
C GLU A 202 7.94 -17.51 39.81
N LYS A 203 8.02 -18.66 39.11
CA LYS A 203 9.00 -18.89 38.04
C LYS A 203 8.71 -18.08 36.79
N GLY A 204 7.54 -17.44 36.71
CA GLY A 204 7.16 -16.55 35.59
C GLY A 204 6.40 -17.24 34.44
N THR A 205 5.86 -18.46 34.71
CA THR A 205 4.94 -19.09 33.76
C THR A 205 3.70 -18.21 33.57
N THR A 206 3.33 -17.91 32.32
CA THR A 206 2.18 -17.07 32.02
C THR A 206 1.20 -17.76 31.08
N LEU A 207 -0.08 -17.48 31.31
CA LEU A 207 -1.19 -17.85 30.43
C LEU A 207 -1.89 -16.57 30.02
N GLY A 208 -2.12 -16.41 28.73
CA GLY A 208 -2.85 -15.28 28.14
C GLY A 208 -4.05 -15.76 27.33
N LEU A 209 -5.13 -14.99 27.40
CA LEU A 209 -6.30 -15.10 26.54
C LEU A 209 -6.45 -13.79 25.77
N ASN A 210 -6.66 -13.84 24.46
CA ASN A 210 -6.97 -12.66 23.65
C ASN A 210 -8.20 -12.91 22.80
N ILE A 211 -9.03 -11.87 22.72
CA ILE A 211 -10.20 -11.84 21.87
C ILE A 211 -10.11 -10.53 21.09
N GLN A 212 -10.26 -10.63 19.78
CA GLN A 212 -10.25 -9.48 18.88
C GLN A 212 -11.37 -9.60 17.87
N SER A 213 -12.03 -8.48 17.57
CA SER A 213 -12.98 -8.36 16.48
C SER A 213 -12.69 -7.10 15.65
N SER A 214 -12.93 -7.19 14.37
CA SER A 214 -12.94 -6.04 13.47
C SER A 214 -14.10 -6.19 12.49
N ASP A 215 -14.97 -5.19 12.49
CA ASP A 215 -16.10 -5.06 11.60
C ASP A 215 -15.91 -3.81 10.73
N SER A 216 -16.13 -3.93 9.44
CA SER A 216 -16.23 -2.78 8.55
C SER A 216 -17.37 -2.95 7.57
N TRP A 217 -18.05 -1.86 7.29
CA TRP A 217 -19.09 -1.80 6.29
C TRP A 217 -19.07 -0.45 5.59
N GLY A 218 -19.47 -0.44 4.35
CA GLY A 218 -19.52 0.77 3.55
C GLY A 218 -20.40 0.59 2.35
N ASP A 219 -20.85 1.72 1.85
CA ASP A 219 -21.53 1.83 0.57
C ASP A 219 -20.73 2.78 -0.31
N ASN A 220 -20.56 2.42 -1.55
CA ASN A 220 -19.97 3.27 -2.57
C ASN A 220 -20.90 3.32 -3.78
N GLU A 221 -21.23 4.51 -4.20
CA GLU A 221 -22.01 4.80 -5.40
C GLU A 221 -21.11 5.53 -6.40
N SER A 222 -21.17 5.15 -7.66
CA SER A 222 -20.38 5.81 -8.67
C SER A 222 -21.10 5.93 -10.00
N PHE A 223 -20.88 7.06 -10.67
CA PHE A 223 -21.23 7.30 -12.06
C PHE A 223 -19.99 7.16 -12.92
N SER A 224 -20.10 6.46 -14.03
CA SER A 224 -19.01 6.23 -14.97
C SER A 224 -19.49 6.46 -16.39
N LEU A 225 -18.93 7.45 -17.05
CA LEU A 225 -19.14 7.72 -18.46
C LEU A 225 -17.86 7.36 -19.21
N SER A 226 -17.96 6.47 -20.19
CA SER A 226 -16.84 6.04 -21.02
C SER A 226 -17.21 6.09 -22.49
N LYS A 227 -16.34 6.72 -23.29
CA LYS A 227 -16.42 6.77 -24.74
C LYS A 227 -15.11 6.25 -25.31
N THR A 228 -15.14 5.10 -25.97
CA THR A 228 -13.96 4.49 -26.59
C THR A 228 -14.16 4.37 -28.09
N THR A 229 -13.27 4.99 -28.86
CA THR A 229 -13.21 4.89 -30.33
C THR A 229 -12.11 3.90 -30.70
N TYR A 230 -12.46 2.91 -31.54
CA TYR A 230 -11.54 1.91 -32.07
C TYR A 230 -11.28 2.23 -33.55
N PHE A 231 -10.08 2.68 -33.88
CA PHE A 231 -9.73 3.11 -35.24
C PHE A 231 -9.53 1.94 -36.21
N ARG A 232 -9.25 0.75 -35.71
CA ARG A 232 -9.04 -0.48 -36.49
C ARG A 232 -10.29 -1.33 -36.65
N LEU A 233 -11.30 -1.08 -35.85
CA LEU A 233 -12.59 -1.75 -35.97
C LEU A 233 -13.57 -0.78 -36.66
N LYS A 234 -14.31 -1.29 -37.64
CA LYS A 234 -15.33 -0.52 -38.35
C LYS A 234 -16.72 -0.99 -37.97
N ASP A 235 -17.65 -0.05 -37.91
CA ASP A 235 -19.06 -0.34 -37.75
C ASP A 235 -19.67 -0.83 -39.10
N LYS A 236 -20.95 -1.14 -39.10
CA LYS A 236 -21.66 -1.61 -40.31
C LYS A 236 -21.70 -0.57 -41.44
N GLN A 237 -21.47 0.71 -41.15
CA GLN A 237 -21.44 1.81 -42.08
C GLN A 237 -20.01 2.13 -42.55
N GLY A 238 -18.99 1.44 -42.04
CA GLY A 238 -17.57 1.67 -42.37
C GLY A 238 -16.89 2.77 -41.58
N ASN A 239 -17.57 3.36 -40.59
CA ASN A 239 -16.98 4.32 -39.66
C ASN A 239 -16.20 3.62 -38.52
N ASP A 240 -15.37 4.38 -37.81
CA ASP A 240 -14.66 3.88 -36.64
C ASP A 240 -15.66 3.38 -35.60
N SER A 241 -15.40 2.18 -35.02
CA SER A 241 -16.31 1.61 -34.04
C SER A 241 -16.28 2.40 -32.74
N LEU A 242 -17.45 2.76 -32.26
CA LEU A 242 -17.63 3.54 -31.03
C LEU A 242 -18.31 2.70 -29.95
N LEU A 243 -17.67 2.59 -28.79
CA LEU A 243 -18.28 2.06 -27.59
C LEU A 243 -18.59 3.21 -26.62
N TYR A 244 -19.87 3.38 -26.31
CA TYR A 244 -20.34 4.36 -25.35
C TYR A 244 -21.03 3.67 -24.20
N ARG A 245 -20.68 4.03 -22.96
CA ARG A 245 -21.29 3.52 -21.73
C ARG A 245 -21.52 4.67 -20.76
N ASN A 246 -22.72 4.74 -20.21
CA ASN A 246 -23.09 5.65 -19.13
C ASN A 246 -23.69 4.82 -18.00
N GLN A 247 -22.94 4.60 -16.92
CA GLN A 247 -23.27 3.61 -15.92
C GLN A 247 -23.36 4.22 -14.52
N TYR A 248 -24.31 3.74 -13.75
CA TYR A 248 -24.36 3.91 -12.31
C TYR A 248 -24.05 2.57 -11.63
N LEU A 249 -23.17 2.62 -10.64
CA LEU A 249 -22.73 1.45 -9.89
C LEU A 249 -23.00 1.65 -8.41
N LYS A 250 -23.54 0.63 -7.78
CA LYS A 250 -23.76 0.57 -6.33
C LYS A 250 -22.98 -0.60 -5.75
N SER A 251 -22.06 -0.32 -4.80
CA SER A 251 -21.11 -1.31 -4.30
C SER A 251 -21.10 -1.36 -2.78
N PRO A 252 -22.10 -2.03 -2.15
CA PRO A 252 -22.10 -2.27 -0.72
C PRO A 252 -21.07 -3.33 -0.33
N GLN A 253 -20.27 -3.02 0.69
CA GLN A 253 -19.22 -3.90 1.21
C GLN A 253 -19.42 -4.16 2.70
N LYS A 254 -19.11 -5.38 3.15
CA LYS A 254 -19.09 -5.74 4.56
C LYS A 254 -17.99 -6.74 4.84
N ASN A 255 -17.15 -6.43 5.83
CA ASN A 255 -16.11 -7.31 6.33
C ASN A 255 -16.30 -7.51 7.84
N ASN A 256 -16.18 -8.75 8.28
CA ASN A 256 -16.20 -9.12 9.69
C ASN A 256 -15.08 -10.10 9.97
N SER A 257 -14.32 -9.87 11.02
CA SER A 257 -13.26 -10.80 11.44
C SER A 257 -13.24 -10.98 12.95
N TRP A 258 -12.99 -12.21 13.38
CA TRP A 258 -12.80 -12.58 14.76
C TRP A 258 -11.52 -13.37 14.94
N ARG A 259 -10.84 -13.14 16.05
CA ARG A 259 -9.71 -13.93 16.50
C ARG A 259 -9.84 -14.18 18.00
N VAL A 260 -9.75 -15.45 18.37
CA VAL A 260 -9.71 -15.88 19.78
C VAL A 260 -8.46 -16.71 19.97
N GLY A 261 -7.62 -16.34 20.93
CA GLY A 261 -6.32 -16.98 21.10
C GLY A 261 -5.94 -17.22 22.55
N ILE A 262 -5.19 -18.29 22.75
CA ILE A 262 -4.55 -18.67 24.03
C ILE A 262 -3.05 -18.66 23.79
N ASN A 263 -2.31 -18.02 24.68
CA ASN A 263 -0.86 -17.95 24.66
C ASN A 263 -0.30 -18.50 25.98
N PHE A 264 0.65 -19.39 25.87
CA PHE A 264 1.37 -19.95 27.00
C PHE A 264 2.86 -19.64 26.90
N THR A 265 3.47 -19.19 28.00
CA THR A 265 4.91 -18.97 28.07
C THR A 265 5.46 -19.66 29.30
N GLN A 266 6.46 -20.52 29.13
CA GLN A 266 7.14 -21.27 30.17
C GLN A 266 8.62 -20.88 30.21
N PRO A 267 9.11 -20.23 31.28
CA PRO A 267 10.53 -20.05 31.49
C PRO A 267 11.22 -21.41 31.74
N ILE A 268 12.37 -21.61 31.10
CA ILE A 268 13.22 -22.78 31.25
C ILE A 268 14.58 -22.27 31.77
N GLY A 269 14.79 -22.38 33.07
CA GLY A 269 15.94 -21.75 33.73
C GLY A 269 15.86 -20.22 33.70
N LYS A 270 17.02 -19.54 33.66
CA LYS A 270 17.10 -18.07 33.74
C LYS A 270 17.16 -17.38 32.35
N LYS A 271 17.51 -18.13 31.31
CA LYS A 271 17.84 -17.56 29.99
C LYS A 271 16.91 -17.97 28.85
N MET A 272 16.08 -18.98 29.09
CA MET A 272 15.26 -19.58 28.04
C MET A 272 13.78 -19.50 28.35
N HIS A 273 12.96 -19.36 27.27
CA HIS A 273 11.51 -19.37 27.34
C HIS A 273 10.95 -20.20 26.19
N PHE A 274 10.09 -21.12 26.52
CA PHE A 274 9.23 -21.81 25.57
C PHE A 274 7.92 -21.06 25.43
N ARG A 275 7.41 -20.92 24.20
CA ARG A 275 6.12 -20.31 23.90
C ARG A 275 5.28 -21.24 23.04
N ALA A 276 4.01 -21.32 23.36
CA ALA A 276 3.00 -21.98 22.54
C ALA A 276 1.80 -21.07 22.44
N ALA A 277 1.25 -20.94 21.25
CA ALA A 277 0.05 -20.15 21.01
C ALA A 277 -0.89 -20.91 20.07
N TYR A 278 -2.16 -20.81 20.36
CA TYR A 278 -3.24 -21.25 19.49
C TYR A 278 -4.20 -20.10 19.29
N ASN A 279 -4.55 -19.81 18.02
CA ASN A 279 -5.57 -18.84 17.68
C ASN A 279 -6.57 -19.46 16.70
N TRP A 280 -7.84 -19.35 17.02
CA TRP A 280 -8.89 -19.51 16.06
C TRP A 280 -9.19 -18.16 15.42
N ASN A 281 -9.27 -18.13 14.10
CA ASN A 281 -9.60 -16.92 13.35
C ASN A 281 -10.67 -17.22 12.30
N THR A 282 -11.56 -16.27 12.10
CA THR A 282 -12.55 -16.30 11.03
C THR A 282 -12.63 -14.93 10.39
N HIS A 283 -12.78 -14.92 9.08
CA HIS A 283 -12.96 -13.72 8.29
C HIS A 283 -14.11 -13.95 7.32
N TYR A 284 -15.05 -13.04 7.30
CA TYR A 284 -16.17 -13.00 6.36
C TYR A 284 -16.11 -11.69 5.58
N GLU A 285 -16.24 -11.79 4.27
CA GLU A 285 -16.26 -10.66 3.35
C GLU A 285 -17.45 -10.80 2.41
N ARG A 286 -18.15 -9.70 2.22
CA ARG A 286 -19.19 -9.52 1.22
C ARG A 286 -18.84 -8.31 0.39
N ASP A 287 -18.72 -8.53 -0.91
CA ASP A 287 -18.44 -7.50 -1.91
C ASP A 287 -19.42 -7.64 -3.06
N ASN A 288 -20.37 -6.72 -3.14
CA ASN A 288 -21.39 -6.71 -4.16
C ASN A 288 -21.22 -5.49 -5.05
N ARG A 289 -21.56 -5.64 -6.32
CA ARG A 289 -21.65 -4.55 -7.28
C ARG A 289 -22.89 -4.73 -8.11
N ASP A 290 -23.83 -3.80 -8.02
CA ASP A 290 -24.97 -3.70 -8.91
C ASP A 290 -24.66 -2.61 -9.95
N THR A 291 -24.82 -2.92 -11.24
CA THR A 291 -24.51 -2.04 -12.37
C THR A 291 -25.78 -1.74 -13.14
N TYR A 292 -25.99 -0.46 -13.39
CA TYR A 292 -27.13 0.07 -14.15
C TYR A 292 -26.60 0.84 -15.36
N GLU A 293 -27.09 0.51 -16.56
CA GLU A 293 -26.78 1.21 -17.80
C GLU A 293 -27.82 2.33 -18.02
N LEU A 294 -27.34 3.57 -18.09
CA LEU A 294 -28.17 4.76 -18.17
C LEU A 294 -28.31 5.32 -19.57
N SER A 295 -27.49 4.87 -20.54
CA SER A 295 -27.41 5.46 -21.89
C SER A 295 -28.71 5.35 -22.71
N SER A 296 -29.58 4.39 -22.37
CA SER A 296 -30.86 4.20 -23.03
C SER A 296 -32.05 4.86 -22.32
N LEU A 297 -31.83 5.48 -21.16
CA LEU A 297 -32.87 6.05 -20.33
C LEU A 297 -33.09 7.55 -20.64
N ALA A 298 -34.34 7.99 -20.50
CA ALA A 298 -34.69 9.42 -20.63
C ALA A 298 -33.93 10.25 -19.57
N LYS A 299 -33.35 11.39 -19.97
CA LYS A 299 -32.52 12.27 -19.11
C LYS A 299 -31.16 11.70 -18.70
N SER A 300 -30.62 10.70 -19.39
CA SER A 300 -29.26 10.19 -19.16
C SER A 300 -28.15 11.15 -19.64
N ASP A 301 -28.48 12.26 -20.27
CA ASP A 301 -27.50 13.20 -20.84
C ASP A 301 -26.76 14.04 -19.79
N VAL A 302 -27.28 14.08 -18.55
CA VAL A 302 -26.63 14.82 -17.46
C VAL A 302 -25.82 13.86 -16.60
N PHE A 303 -24.51 13.94 -16.71
CA PHE A 303 -23.60 13.10 -15.93
C PHE A 303 -23.74 13.35 -14.41
N GLY A 304 -23.96 12.27 -13.67
CA GLY A 304 -24.04 12.30 -12.20
C GLY A 304 -25.44 12.53 -11.64
N GLU A 305 -26.48 12.50 -12.47
CA GLU A 305 -27.88 12.49 -12.07
C GLU A 305 -28.52 11.13 -12.37
N LEU A 306 -29.32 10.62 -11.42
CA LEU A 306 -30.06 9.37 -11.57
C LEU A 306 -31.43 9.67 -12.20
N PRO A 307 -31.77 9.05 -13.33
CA PRO A 307 -33.15 9.04 -13.83
C PRO A 307 -34.10 8.38 -12.82
N PRO A 308 -35.36 8.77 -12.74
CA PRO A 308 -36.32 8.16 -11.80
C PRO A 308 -36.51 6.64 -12.01
N ASP A 309 -36.32 6.18 -13.24
CA ASP A 309 -36.47 4.79 -13.70
C ASP A 309 -35.14 4.05 -13.86
N TYR A 310 -34.05 4.52 -13.21
CA TYR A 310 -32.69 3.96 -13.37
C TYR A 310 -32.63 2.44 -13.08
N GLU A 311 -33.50 1.92 -12.21
CA GLU A 311 -33.55 0.50 -11.87
C GLU A 311 -33.88 -0.39 -13.09
N THR A 312 -34.56 0.13 -14.09
CA THR A 312 -34.85 -0.59 -15.33
C THR A 312 -33.61 -0.83 -16.18
N GLY A 313 -32.57 -0.02 -15.97
CA GLY A 313 -31.25 -0.16 -16.59
C GLY A 313 -30.35 -1.21 -15.95
N TYR A 314 -30.84 -2.03 -15.00
CA TYR A 314 -30.03 -3.05 -14.32
C TYR A 314 -29.43 -4.04 -15.32
N VAL A 315 -28.11 -4.24 -15.23
CA VAL A 315 -27.35 -5.13 -16.12
C VAL A 315 -26.77 -6.28 -15.30
N ASP A 316 -27.46 -7.42 -15.32
CA ASP A 316 -27.08 -8.61 -14.55
C ASP A 316 -25.66 -9.10 -14.92
N SER A 317 -25.30 -9.09 -16.21
CA SER A 317 -23.99 -9.55 -16.69
C SER A 317 -22.80 -8.69 -16.25
N LEU A 318 -23.04 -7.44 -15.87
CA LEU A 318 -22.03 -6.51 -15.34
C LEU A 318 -22.10 -6.37 -13.82
N SER A 319 -23.09 -7.00 -13.20
CA SER A 319 -23.29 -7.01 -11.74
C SER A 319 -22.60 -8.23 -11.12
N ASN A 320 -22.05 -8.04 -9.95
CA ASN A 320 -21.29 -9.08 -9.24
C ASN A 320 -21.73 -9.16 -7.79
N ARG A 321 -21.94 -10.37 -7.29
CA ARG A 321 -22.17 -10.65 -5.88
C ARG A 321 -21.13 -11.68 -5.41
N SER A 322 -20.33 -11.29 -4.45
CA SER A 322 -19.23 -12.12 -3.93
C SER A 322 -19.33 -12.23 -2.41
N HIS A 323 -19.31 -13.46 -1.93
CA HIS A 323 -19.26 -13.76 -0.51
C HIS A 323 -18.09 -14.69 -0.25
N SER A 324 -17.20 -14.32 0.64
CA SER A 324 -16.07 -15.17 1.02
C SER A 324 -16.03 -15.41 2.52
N ARG A 325 -15.56 -16.58 2.92
CA ARG A 325 -15.33 -16.92 4.31
C ARG A 325 -14.05 -17.73 4.46
N THR A 326 -13.22 -17.30 5.40
CA THR A 326 -12.03 -18.03 5.81
C THR A 326 -12.14 -18.40 7.29
N ASN A 327 -11.89 -19.68 7.62
CA ASN A 327 -11.76 -20.15 8.98
C ASN A 327 -10.39 -20.81 9.13
N GLY A 328 -9.60 -20.37 10.09
CA GLY A 328 -8.23 -20.84 10.29
C GLY A 328 -7.93 -21.17 11.75
N HIS A 329 -7.01 -22.09 11.94
CA HIS A 329 -6.47 -22.51 13.24
C HIS A 329 -4.97 -22.28 13.22
N ASP A 330 -4.49 -21.21 13.86
CA ASP A 330 -3.09 -20.82 13.88
C ASP A 330 -2.42 -21.41 15.12
N LEU A 331 -1.52 -22.35 14.90
CA LEU A 331 -0.68 -22.97 15.90
C LEU A 331 0.72 -22.39 15.78
N ASN A 332 1.24 -21.82 16.85
CA ASN A 332 2.60 -21.28 16.88
C ASN A 332 3.37 -21.85 18.07
N VAL A 333 4.54 -22.39 17.79
CA VAL A 333 5.48 -22.88 18.82
C VAL A 333 6.79 -22.13 18.66
N GLY A 334 7.33 -21.62 19.74
CA GLY A 334 8.52 -20.80 19.72
C GLY A 334 9.43 -21.02 20.93
N PHE A 335 10.68 -20.67 20.72
CA PHE A 335 11.74 -20.77 21.70
C PHE A 335 12.54 -19.46 21.71
N ASN A 336 12.77 -18.90 22.88
CA ASN A 336 13.60 -17.73 23.08
C ASN A 336 14.74 -18.05 24.03
N TYR A 337 15.94 -17.62 23.66
CA TYR A 337 17.13 -17.62 24.51
C TYR A 337 17.68 -16.18 24.57
N SER A 338 18.07 -15.74 25.75
CA SER A 338 18.70 -14.41 25.91
C SER A 338 19.74 -14.45 27.02
N ASP A 339 20.95 -14.00 26.68
CA ASP A 339 21.99 -13.69 27.65
C ASP A 339 22.70 -12.36 27.26
N ASP A 340 23.80 -12.03 27.89
CA ASP A 340 24.52 -10.76 27.67
C ASP A 340 25.11 -10.65 26.25
N THR A 341 25.32 -11.77 25.57
CA THR A 341 26.00 -11.85 24.27
C THR A 341 25.05 -12.26 23.16
N TRP A 342 24.14 -13.22 23.43
CA TRP A 342 23.27 -13.82 22.45
C TRP A 342 21.80 -13.62 22.77
N MET A 343 21.02 -13.30 21.77
CA MET A 343 19.58 -13.40 21.77
C MET A 343 19.13 -14.25 20.59
N VAL A 344 18.33 -15.26 20.86
CA VAL A 344 17.79 -16.18 19.85
C VAL A 344 16.29 -16.24 20.00
N ASN A 345 15.56 -16.09 18.90
CA ASN A 345 14.14 -16.33 18.84
C ASN A 345 13.88 -17.21 17.61
N ALA A 346 13.36 -18.40 17.83
CA ALA A 346 12.96 -19.31 16.77
C ALA A 346 11.51 -19.71 16.99
N SER A 347 10.71 -19.68 15.94
CA SER A 347 9.31 -20.14 15.99
C SER A 347 8.86 -20.77 14.69
N LEU A 348 7.87 -21.63 14.79
CA LEU A 348 7.17 -22.24 13.68
C LEU A 348 5.68 -22.03 13.86
N GLY A 349 5.06 -21.33 12.91
CA GLY A 349 3.63 -21.22 12.78
C GLY A 349 3.11 -22.20 11.73
N ILE A 350 1.98 -22.83 12.03
CA ILE A 350 1.25 -23.72 11.11
C ILE A 350 -0.22 -23.31 11.19
N THR A 351 -0.81 -22.97 10.03
CA THR A 351 -2.20 -22.51 9.97
C THR A 351 -2.99 -23.34 8.96
N PRO A 352 -3.58 -24.48 9.38
CA PRO A 352 -4.63 -25.11 8.58
C PRO A 352 -5.84 -24.19 8.49
N GLN A 353 -6.38 -24.02 7.27
CA GLN A 353 -7.51 -23.16 7.03
C GLN A 353 -8.44 -23.69 5.94
N ARG A 354 -9.71 -23.37 6.09
CA ARG A 354 -10.75 -23.57 5.08
C ARG A 354 -11.20 -22.22 4.55
N ARG A 355 -11.12 -22.06 3.24
CA ARG A 355 -11.50 -20.84 2.52
C ARG A 355 -12.62 -21.16 1.54
N THR A 356 -13.73 -20.44 1.60
CA THR A 356 -14.86 -20.58 0.70
C THR A 356 -15.15 -19.26 0.02
N ILE A 357 -15.52 -19.29 -1.24
CA ILE A 357 -16.04 -18.16 -1.98
C ILE A 357 -17.22 -18.60 -2.82
N GLU A 358 -18.27 -17.81 -2.80
CA GLU A 358 -19.41 -17.89 -3.69
C GLU A 358 -19.44 -16.60 -4.51
N ARG A 359 -19.49 -16.72 -5.82
CA ARG A 359 -19.58 -15.56 -6.71
C ARG A 359 -20.63 -15.78 -7.78
N LYS A 360 -21.47 -14.78 -7.96
CA LYS A 360 -22.47 -14.72 -9.02
C LYS A 360 -22.19 -13.49 -9.89
N MET A 361 -22.08 -13.68 -11.20
CA MET A 361 -21.93 -12.62 -12.19
C MET A 361 -22.84 -12.95 -13.38
N GLY A 362 -23.95 -12.25 -13.49
CA GLY A 362 -24.99 -12.59 -14.43
C GLY A 362 -25.56 -13.99 -14.19
N LYS A 363 -25.61 -14.77 -15.26
CA LYS A 363 -26.02 -16.19 -15.21
C LYS A 363 -24.91 -17.12 -14.72
N LEU A 364 -23.69 -16.64 -14.62
CA LEU A 364 -22.55 -17.42 -14.15
C LEU A 364 -22.57 -17.46 -12.62
N TYR A 365 -22.50 -18.66 -12.08
CA TYR A 365 -22.36 -18.93 -10.66
C TYR A 365 -21.19 -19.87 -10.44
N ALA A 366 -20.34 -19.55 -9.51
CA ALA A 366 -19.27 -20.44 -9.08
C ALA A 366 -19.15 -20.38 -7.56
N ASP A 367 -18.97 -21.54 -6.96
CA ASP A 367 -18.54 -21.71 -5.58
C ASP A 367 -17.26 -22.53 -5.53
N THR A 368 -16.39 -22.18 -4.63
CA THR A 368 -15.12 -22.87 -4.48
C THR A 368 -14.77 -22.96 -2.99
N THR A 369 -14.43 -24.17 -2.55
CA THR A 369 -13.90 -24.42 -1.22
C THR A 369 -12.49 -25.00 -1.32
N VAL A 370 -11.55 -24.34 -0.65
CA VAL A 370 -10.14 -24.74 -0.64
C VAL A 370 -9.68 -24.99 0.79
N HIS A 371 -8.99 -26.12 1.01
CA HIS A 371 -8.33 -26.45 2.26
C HIS A 371 -6.83 -26.27 2.06
N THR A 372 -6.20 -25.45 2.90
CA THR A 372 -4.77 -25.14 2.78
C THR A 372 -4.10 -25.19 4.14
N ILE A 373 -2.79 -25.36 4.13
CA ILE A 373 -1.95 -25.27 5.32
C ILE A 373 -0.85 -24.26 5.04
N ASP A 374 -0.80 -23.19 5.83
CA ASP A 374 0.25 -22.19 5.74
C ASP A 374 1.36 -22.49 6.74
N PHE A 375 2.61 -22.28 6.32
CA PHE A 375 3.80 -22.40 7.15
C PHE A 375 4.46 -21.05 7.34
N GLN A 376 4.88 -20.77 8.58
CA GLN A 376 5.51 -19.51 8.97
C GLN A 376 6.71 -19.77 9.90
N PRO A 377 7.82 -20.33 9.39
CA PRO A 377 9.06 -20.44 10.16
C PRO A 377 9.71 -19.07 10.32
N MET A 378 10.21 -18.78 11.52
CA MET A 378 10.94 -17.56 11.83
C MET A 378 12.17 -17.89 12.68
N ILE A 379 13.31 -17.29 12.34
CA ILE A 379 14.54 -17.33 13.12
C ILE A 379 15.09 -15.92 13.23
N TRP A 380 15.27 -15.45 14.43
CA TRP A 380 15.96 -14.20 14.71
C TRP A 380 17.10 -14.46 15.67
N LEU A 381 18.30 -14.06 15.27
CA LEU A 381 19.53 -14.18 16.03
C LEU A 381 20.13 -12.78 16.22
N ALA A 382 20.55 -12.46 17.41
CA ALA A 382 21.35 -11.27 17.66
C ALA A 382 22.57 -11.64 18.50
N TRP A 383 23.74 -11.21 18.04
CA TRP A 383 24.99 -11.24 18.76
C TRP A 383 25.41 -9.83 19.11
N LYS A 384 25.73 -9.62 20.37
CA LYS A 384 26.18 -8.32 20.88
C LYS A 384 27.48 -8.51 21.67
N LYS A 385 28.49 -7.75 21.34
CA LYS A 385 29.76 -7.72 22.09
C LYS A 385 30.28 -6.30 22.11
N LYS A 386 30.37 -5.71 23.30
CA LYS A 386 30.75 -4.30 23.47
C LYS A 386 29.90 -3.40 22.57
N GLU A 387 30.53 -2.68 21.66
CA GLU A 387 29.92 -1.72 20.75
C GLU A 387 29.37 -2.34 19.46
N ALA A 388 29.67 -3.64 19.22
CA ALA A 388 29.27 -4.33 18.00
C ALA A 388 28.02 -5.16 18.21
N ARG A 389 27.10 -5.12 17.23
CA ARG A 389 25.91 -5.94 17.16
C ARG A 389 25.74 -6.51 15.75
N ILE A 390 25.51 -7.80 15.67
CA ILE A 390 25.09 -8.48 14.43
C ILE A 390 23.72 -9.07 14.68
N THR A 391 22.80 -8.88 13.72
CA THR A 391 21.50 -9.55 13.75
C THR A 391 21.29 -10.31 12.45
N PHE A 392 20.73 -11.48 12.55
CA PHE A 392 20.23 -12.28 11.44
C PHE A 392 18.74 -12.51 11.63
N ASN A 393 17.96 -12.29 10.59
CA ASN A 393 16.54 -12.58 10.54
C ASN A 393 16.21 -13.43 9.32
N TYR A 394 15.52 -14.52 9.55
CA TYR A 394 14.88 -15.33 8.52
C TYR A 394 13.40 -15.42 8.82
N ASP A 395 12.58 -15.15 7.82
CA ASP A 395 11.12 -15.23 7.85
C ASP A 395 10.65 -15.98 6.60
N GLY A 396 10.00 -17.11 6.81
CA GLY A 396 9.35 -17.90 5.77
C GLY A 396 7.84 -17.71 5.83
N ARG A 397 7.18 -17.52 4.69
CA ARG A 397 5.73 -17.30 4.66
C ARG A 397 5.06 -17.94 3.47
N THR A 398 4.07 -18.79 3.73
CA THR A 398 3.10 -19.21 2.72
C THR A 398 2.16 -18.06 2.38
N ARG A 399 1.90 -17.85 1.10
CA ARG A 399 0.85 -16.95 0.61
C ARG A 399 -0.07 -17.71 -0.32
N GLN A 400 -1.35 -17.67 -0.02
CA GLN A 400 -2.37 -18.30 -0.83
C GLN A 400 -2.75 -17.40 -2.01
N PRO A 401 -3.08 -17.95 -3.19
CA PRO A 401 -3.73 -17.20 -4.26
C PRO A 401 -5.00 -16.54 -3.74
N SER A 402 -5.40 -15.41 -4.33
CA SER A 402 -6.68 -14.81 -4.00
C SER A 402 -7.81 -15.77 -4.40
N LEU A 403 -8.93 -15.74 -3.67
CA LEU A 403 -10.06 -16.60 -4.03
C LEU A 403 -10.66 -16.22 -5.38
N SER A 404 -10.61 -14.94 -5.76
CA SER A 404 -11.03 -14.46 -7.08
C SER A 404 -10.16 -15.01 -8.20
N ASP A 405 -8.84 -15.15 -7.99
CA ASP A 405 -7.94 -15.73 -8.98
C ASP A 405 -8.18 -17.22 -9.20
N LEU A 406 -8.68 -17.92 -8.19
CA LEU A 406 -9.02 -19.35 -8.27
C LEU A 406 -10.37 -19.63 -8.97
N MET A 407 -11.19 -18.61 -9.19
CA MET A 407 -12.52 -18.82 -9.79
C MET A 407 -12.42 -18.81 -11.31
N PRO A 408 -12.98 -19.83 -12.01
CA PRO A 408 -12.97 -19.92 -13.46
C PRO A 408 -14.01 -18.98 -14.11
N LEU A 409 -14.04 -17.72 -13.67
CA LEU A 409 -14.96 -16.70 -14.20
C LEU A 409 -14.16 -15.66 -14.99
N THR A 410 -14.77 -15.18 -16.08
CA THR A 410 -14.21 -14.10 -16.91
C THR A 410 -14.96 -12.80 -16.60
N ASP A 411 -14.26 -11.79 -16.15
CA ASP A 411 -14.78 -10.43 -16.01
C ASP A 411 -14.42 -9.62 -17.27
N ASN A 412 -15.43 -9.30 -18.05
CA ASN A 412 -15.37 -8.50 -19.27
C ASN A 412 -16.12 -7.16 -19.12
N SER A 413 -16.32 -6.70 -17.89
CA SER A 413 -16.98 -5.42 -17.61
C SER A 413 -16.28 -4.23 -18.27
N ASN A 414 -14.96 -4.32 -18.45
CA ASN A 414 -14.20 -3.43 -19.30
C ASN A 414 -13.64 -4.20 -20.51
N PRO A 415 -14.12 -3.94 -21.75
CA PRO A 415 -13.68 -4.68 -22.93
C PRO A 415 -12.21 -4.53 -23.29
N LEU A 416 -11.56 -3.43 -22.86
CA LEU A 416 -10.12 -3.24 -23.04
C LEU A 416 -9.26 -3.96 -21.97
N TYR A 417 -9.90 -4.43 -20.89
CA TYR A 417 -9.22 -5.07 -19.76
C TYR A 417 -10.04 -6.26 -19.27
N ILE A 418 -9.89 -7.40 -19.93
CA ILE A 418 -10.58 -8.63 -19.56
C ILE A 418 -9.73 -9.40 -18.55
N THR A 419 -10.33 -9.90 -17.49
CA THR A 419 -9.65 -10.73 -16.50
C THR A 419 -10.31 -12.10 -16.37
N ARG A 420 -9.52 -13.14 -16.19
CA ARG A 420 -9.96 -14.52 -16.03
C ARG A 420 -9.24 -15.17 -14.84
N GLY A 421 -9.92 -15.97 -14.06
CA GLY A 421 -9.30 -16.75 -12.98
C GLY A 421 -8.69 -18.07 -13.47
N ASN A 422 -7.93 -18.71 -12.58
CA ASN A 422 -7.27 -19.99 -12.80
C ASN A 422 -7.39 -20.88 -11.54
N PRO A 423 -8.21 -21.94 -11.56
CA PRO A 423 -8.41 -22.82 -10.40
C PRO A 423 -7.17 -23.68 -10.05
N ASP A 424 -6.21 -23.83 -10.98
CA ASP A 424 -5.02 -24.69 -10.80
C ASP A 424 -3.86 -23.97 -10.08
N LEU A 425 -4.09 -22.75 -9.59
CA LEU A 425 -3.06 -21.99 -8.87
C LEU A 425 -2.65 -22.67 -7.57
N LYS A 426 -1.34 -22.75 -7.39
CA LYS A 426 -0.68 -23.27 -6.18
C LYS A 426 -0.29 -22.14 -5.26
N GLN A 427 -0.20 -22.45 -3.97
CA GLN A 427 0.33 -21.53 -2.97
C GLN A 427 1.79 -21.14 -3.26
N MET A 428 2.09 -19.88 -3.00
CA MET A 428 3.44 -19.34 -3.05
C MET A 428 4.12 -19.48 -1.68
N PHE A 429 5.43 -19.71 -1.68
CA PHE A 429 6.24 -19.61 -0.48
C PHE A 429 7.33 -18.54 -0.65
N ALA A 430 7.36 -17.57 0.26
CA ALA A 430 8.34 -16.50 0.26
C ALA A 430 9.36 -16.71 1.39
N HIS A 431 10.65 -16.68 1.02
CA HIS A 431 11.77 -16.67 1.95
C HIS A 431 12.32 -15.25 2.04
N SER A 432 12.39 -14.69 3.23
CA SER A 432 13.04 -13.40 3.49
C SER A 432 14.22 -13.59 4.42
N MET A 433 15.37 -13.03 4.08
CA MET A 433 16.59 -13.07 4.89
C MET A 433 17.16 -11.67 5.05
N ARG A 434 17.64 -11.35 6.24
CA ARG A 434 18.35 -10.08 6.50
C ARG A 434 19.46 -10.29 7.50
N ILE A 435 20.62 -9.73 7.19
CA ILE A 435 21.75 -9.60 8.11
C ILE A 435 21.98 -8.11 8.33
N SER A 436 22.12 -7.70 9.59
CA SER A 436 22.48 -6.32 9.95
C SER A 436 23.69 -6.30 10.85
N PHE A 437 24.60 -5.40 10.58
CA PHE A 437 25.77 -5.10 11.40
C PHE A 437 25.72 -3.66 11.88
N GLN A 438 26.00 -3.43 13.14
CA GLN A 438 26.12 -2.11 13.74
C GLN A 438 27.32 -2.06 14.67
N HIS A 439 28.11 -0.98 14.58
CA HIS A 439 29.18 -0.68 15.50
C HIS A 439 29.08 0.77 15.97
N SER A 440 28.50 1.00 17.14
CA SER A 440 28.11 2.33 17.63
C SER A 440 29.29 3.30 17.74
N LYS A 441 30.41 2.87 18.33
CA LYS A 441 31.60 3.71 18.50
C LYS A 441 32.27 4.11 17.20
N LYS A 442 32.23 3.29 16.15
CA LYS A 442 32.79 3.58 14.84
C LYS A 442 31.81 4.31 13.91
N GLY A 443 30.54 4.45 14.32
CA GLY A 443 29.50 5.06 13.50
C GLY A 443 29.18 4.26 12.23
N ILE A 444 29.30 2.92 12.26
CA ILE A 444 29.08 2.06 11.11
C ILE A 444 27.78 1.28 11.30
N SER A 445 26.94 1.28 10.29
CA SER A 445 25.82 0.34 10.16
C SER A 445 25.74 -0.19 8.73
N ALA A 446 25.46 -1.49 8.60
CA ALA A 446 25.27 -2.13 7.31
C ALA A 446 24.13 -3.15 7.39
N ASN A 447 23.36 -3.25 6.32
CA ASN A 447 22.30 -4.24 6.17
C ASN A 447 22.44 -4.90 4.80
N LEU A 448 22.24 -6.21 4.77
CA LEU A 448 22.09 -7.00 3.55
C LEU A 448 20.86 -7.88 3.71
N GLY A 449 19.98 -7.85 2.75
CA GLY A 449 18.76 -8.67 2.77
C GLY A 449 18.37 -9.14 1.40
N GLY A 450 17.45 -10.10 1.36
CA GLY A 450 16.91 -10.61 0.11
C GLY A 450 15.62 -11.38 0.35
N GLN A 451 14.87 -11.54 -0.73
CA GLN A 451 13.65 -12.33 -0.80
C GLN A 451 13.73 -13.25 -2.01
N LEU A 452 13.32 -14.48 -1.82
CA LEU A 452 13.15 -15.48 -2.87
C LEU A 452 11.72 -16.00 -2.83
N GLU A 453 11.06 -16.06 -3.96
CA GLU A 453 9.68 -16.54 -4.08
C GLU A 453 9.63 -17.83 -4.89
N GLN A 454 8.99 -18.84 -4.33
CA GLN A 454 8.68 -20.11 -4.99
C GLN A 454 7.19 -20.11 -5.35
N ASN A 455 6.86 -20.52 -6.57
CA ASN A 455 5.50 -20.52 -7.11
C ASN A 455 4.80 -19.16 -7.03
N SER A 456 5.51 -18.07 -7.32
CA SER A 456 4.90 -16.73 -7.38
C SER A 456 3.73 -16.74 -8.35
N VAL A 457 2.64 -16.06 -7.99
CA VAL A 457 1.53 -15.83 -8.91
C VAL A 457 1.85 -14.60 -9.75
N THR A 458 1.86 -14.77 -11.06
CA THR A 458 2.02 -13.68 -12.03
C THR A 458 0.86 -13.68 -13.01
N GLN A 459 0.63 -12.54 -13.68
CA GLN A 459 -0.39 -12.44 -14.72
C GLN A 459 0.21 -12.76 -16.08
N VAL A 460 -0.43 -13.63 -16.83
CA VAL A 460 -0.23 -13.74 -18.27
C VAL A 460 -0.99 -12.60 -18.92
N MET A 461 -0.35 -11.86 -19.81
CA MET A 461 -0.96 -10.80 -20.59
C MET A 461 -1.06 -11.22 -22.05
N ILE A 462 -2.27 -11.20 -22.61
CA ILE A 462 -2.56 -11.43 -24.03
C ILE A 462 -3.03 -10.10 -24.60
N TYR A 463 -2.35 -9.58 -25.59
CA TYR A 463 -2.71 -8.35 -26.28
C TYR A 463 -3.57 -8.63 -27.50
N ASP A 464 -4.57 -7.79 -27.69
CA ASP A 464 -5.40 -7.78 -28.87
C ASP A 464 -5.01 -6.60 -29.76
N ALA A 465 -4.35 -6.89 -30.87
CA ALA A 465 -3.86 -5.90 -31.81
C ALA A 465 -4.98 -5.12 -32.53
N GLN A 466 -6.21 -5.63 -32.57
CA GLN A 466 -7.34 -4.95 -33.24
C GLN A 466 -7.97 -3.91 -32.31
N THR A 467 -8.16 -4.26 -31.03
CA THR A 467 -8.80 -3.37 -30.05
C THR A 467 -7.80 -2.54 -29.25
N GLY A 468 -6.51 -2.97 -29.21
CA GLY A 468 -5.51 -2.45 -28.28
C GLY A 468 -5.82 -2.82 -26.83
N GLY A 469 -6.73 -3.75 -26.61
CA GLY A 469 -7.10 -4.27 -25.31
C GLY A 469 -6.16 -5.39 -24.86
N ARG A 470 -6.38 -5.86 -23.63
CA ARG A 470 -5.63 -7.00 -23.07
C ARG A 470 -6.53 -7.93 -22.27
N GLU A 471 -6.25 -9.21 -22.34
CA GLU A 471 -6.78 -10.22 -21.43
C GLU A 471 -5.69 -10.66 -20.47
N THR A 472 -6.01 -10.83 -19.19
CA THR A 472 -5.07 -11.29 -18.18
C THR A 472 -5.63 -12.48 -17.41
N TYR A 473 -4.75 -13.42 -17.08
CA TYR A 473 -5.07 -14.52 -16.16
C TYR A 473 -3.83 -14.92 -15.33
N PRO A 474 -4.02 -15.37 -14.08
CA PRO A 474 -2.93 -15.68 -13.19
C PRO A 474 -2.34 -17.08 -13.46
N VAL A 475 -1.01 -17.20 -13.34
CA VAL A 475 -0.28 -18.48 -13.38
C VAL A 475 0.81 -18.50 -12.32
N ASN A 476 1.24 -19.69 -11.91
CA ASN A 476 2.42 -19.81 -11.05
C ASN A 476 3.70 -19.80 -11.87
N ILE A 477 4.69 -19.08 -11.37
CA ILE A 477 6.02 -18.99 -11.98
C ILE A 477 7.11 -18.96 -10.92
N ASN A 478 8.32 -19.43 -11.30
CA ASN A 478 9.52 -19.35 -10.46
C ASN A 478 10.55 -18.42 -11.09
N GLY A 479 11.37 -17.83 -10.23
CA GLY A 479 12.48 -16.98 -10.64
C GLY A 479 12.42 -15.56 -10.10
N ASN A 480 11.37 -15.20 -9.34
CA ASN A 480 11.28 -13.92 -8.66
C ASN A 480 12.16 -13.88 -7.42
N TRP A 481 13.09 -12.95 -7.40
CA TRP A 481 13.93 -12.68 -6.25
C TRP A 481 14.42 -11.23 -6.23
N ASN A 482 14.77 -10.76 -5.06
CA ASN A 482 15.43 -9.48 -4.89
C ASN A 482 16.50 -9.56 -3.80
N VAL A 483 17.59 -8.83 -3.99
CA VAL A 483 18.64 -8.60 -2.99
C VAL A 483 18.80 -7.10 -2.83
N TYR A 484 18.91 -6.64 -1.59
CA TYR A 484 19.12 -5.24 -1.28
C TYR A 484 20.14 -5.09 -0.16
N GLY A 485 20.88 -3.99 -0.20
CA GLY A 485 21.87 -3.67 0.81
C GLY A 485 21.90 -2.19 1.11
N SER A 486 22.30 -1.86 2.33
CA SER A 486 22.61 -0.50 2.71
C SER A 486 23.82 -0.46 3.63
N ALA A 487 24.63 0.57 3.51
CA ALA A 487 25.73 0.86 4.41
C ALA A 487 25.69 2.35 4.77
N ASN A 488 25.87 2.63 6.04
CA ASN A 488 25.96 3.98 6.56
C ASN A 488 27.21 4.09 7.43
N TRP A 489 27.96 5.14 7.22
CA TRP A 489 29.08 5.49 8.08
C TRP A 489 29.02 6.97 8.42
N TRP A 490 29.18 7.28 9.69
CA TRP A 490 29.25 8.65 10.15
C TRP A 490 30.39 8.83 11.16
N LYS A 491 31.06 9.97 11.13
CA LYS A 491 32.13 10.31 12.07
C LYS A 491 32.16 11.80 12.34
N ARG A 492 32.29 12.14 13.61
CA ARG A 492 32.54 13.53 14.04
C ARG A 492 34.00 13.72 14.39
N LEU A 493 34.60 14.77 13.86
CA LEU A 493 35.99 15.16 14.04
C LEU A 493 36.02 16.64 14.44
N GLY A 494 35.90 16.94 15.75
CA GLY A 494 35.77 18.31 16.24
C GLY A 494 34.50 18.97 15.71
N HIS A 495 34.66 20.05 14.94
CA HIS A 495 33.58 20.77 14.29
C HIS A 495 33.10 20.13 12.96
N PHE A 496 33.84 19.16 12.45
CA PHE A 496 33.45 18.44 11.23
C PHE A 496 32.63 17.22 11.55
N SER A 497 31.59 16.98 10.75
CA SER A 497 30.87 15.70 10.67
C SER A 497 30.88 15.20 9.24
N LEU A 498 31.19 13.92 9.10
CA LEU A 498 31.22 13.20 7.83
C LEU A 498 30.14 12.12 7.87
N ARG A 499 29.37 11.99 6.78
CA ARG A 499 28.38 10.92 6.62
C ARG A 499 28.44 10.38 5.19
N LEU A 500 28.48 9.07 5.10
CA LEU A 500 28.38 8.33 3.84
C LEU A 500 27.21 7.37 3.94
N ASP A 501 26.31 7.43 3.00
CA ASP A 501 25.18 6.54 2.86
C ASP A 501 25.23 5.84 1.49
N MET A 502 25.11 4.54 1.49
CA MET A 502 25.04 3.71 0.29
C MET A 502 23.84 2.80 0.37
N ASN A 503 23.04 2.77 -0.70
CA ASN A 503 21.92 1.86 -0.84
C ASN A 503 21.98 1.20 -2.21
N GLY A 504 21.76 -0.11 -2.25
CA GLY A 504 21.71 -0.85 -3.50
C GLY A 504 20.60 -1.90 -3.49
N ASN A 505 20.03 -2.14 -4.65
CA ASN A 505 19.09 -3.23 -4.88
C ASN A 505 19.36 -3.89 -6.22
N HIS A 506 19.14 -5.20 -6.28
CA HIS A 506 19.15 -5.97 -7.51
C HIS A 506 18.00 -6.96 -7.47
N SER A 507 17.17 -6.97 -8.50
CA SER A 507 15.99 -7.83 -8.56
C SER A 507 15.83 -8.49 -9.91
N ASN A 508 15.23 -9.67 -9.89
CA ASN A 508 14.80 -10.42 -11.05
C ASN A 508 13.30 -10.65 -10.95
N ARG A 509 12.55 -10.08 -11.86
CA ARG A 509 11.11 -10.25 -11.97
C ARG A 509 10.78 -11.03 -13.22
N VAL A 510 9.95 -12.03 -13.07
CA VAL A 510 9.51 -12.89 -14.15
C VAL A 510 8.02 -12.69 -14.38
N SER A 511 7.64 -12.49 -15.61
CA SER A 511 6.26 -12.43 -16.08
C SER A 511 6.07 -13.30 -17.31
N MET A 512 4.82 -13.47 -17.72
CA MET A 512 4.45 -14.16 -18.94
C MET A 512 3.71 -13.16 -19.83
N ILE A 513 4.11 -13.07 -21.07
CA ILE A 513 3.48 -12.20 -22.06
C ILE A 513 3.12 -12.97 -23.31
N ASN A 514 2.02 -12.63 -23.92
CA ASN A 514 1.56 -13.18 -25.18
C ASN A 514 0.98 -12.05 -26.03
N GLU A 515 1.17 -12.09 -27.33
CA GLU A 515 0.69 -11.08 -28.27
C GLU A 515 -0.66 -11.40 -28.84
N ASP A 516 -0.94 -12.69 -29.01
CA ASP A 516 -2.16 -13.22 -29.59
C ASP A 516 -2.65 -14.43 -28.77
N ARG A 517 -3.97 -14.61 -28.68
CA ARG A 517 -4.59 -15.76 -28.01
C ARG A 517 -4.19 -17.12 -28.59
N SER A 518 -3.77 -17.14 -29.85
CA SER A 518 -3.32 -18.35 -30.54
C SER A 518 -1.87 -18.75 -30.27
N LEU A 519 -1.07 -17.84 -29.68
CA LEU A 519 0.35 -18.08 -29.40
C LEU A 519 0.55 -18.56 -27.97
N GLU A 520 1.58 -19.36 -27.74
CA GLU A 520 2.00 -19.76 -26.40
C GLU A 520 2.62 -18.55 -25.65
N PRO A 521 2.32 -18.40 -24.35
CA PRO A 521 2.90 -17.32 -23.55
C PRO A 521 4.42 -17.39 -23.48
N VAL A 522 5.08 -16.28 -23.72
CA VAL A 522 6.55 -16.15 -23.66
C VAL A 522 6.97 -15.62 -22.31
N LYS A 523 8.00 -16.24 -21.73
CA LYS A 523 8.57 -15.80 -20.47
C LYS A 523 9.35 -14.49 -20.68
N SER A 524 8.93 -13.45 -19.97
CA SER A 524 9.62 -12.15 -19.90
C SER A 524 10.34 -12.02 -18.56
N THR A 525 11.60 -11.67 -18.59
CA THR A 525 12.42 -11.46 -17.39
C THR A 525 12.94 -10.04 -17.36
N THR A 526 12.66 -9.32 -16.28
CA THR A 526 13.19 -7.98 -16.06
C THR A 526 14.16 -8.00 -14.90
N ARG A 527 15.40 -7.53 -15.14
CA ARG A 527 16.44 -7.37 -14.13
C ARG A 527 16.66 -5.90 -13.88
N ASP A 528 16.42 -5.49 -12.65
CA ASP A 528 16.60 -4.09 -12.21
C ASP A 528 17.75 -4.01 -11.23
N THR A 529 18.64 -3.05 -11.44
CA THR A 529 19.74 -2.71 -10.53
C THR A 529 19.66 -1.24 -10.19
N GLY A 530 19.59 -0.91 -8.91
CA GLY A 530 19.64 0.45 -8.41
C GLY A 530 20.79 0.61 -7.43
N LEU A 531 21.55 1.69 -7.56
CA LEU A 531 22.59 2.11 -6.61
C LEU A 531 22.42 3.60 -6.31
N ASN A 532 22.43 3.93 -5.03
CA ASN A 532 22.42 5.31 -4.55
C ASN A 532 23.55 5.49 -3.54
N CYS A 533 24.40 6.48 -3.76
CA CYS A 533 25.47 6.86 -2.86
C CYS A 533 25.31 8.34 -2.51
N GLU A 534 25.35 8.66 -1.23
CA GLU A 534 25.28 10.03 -0.72
C GLU A 534 26.46 10.30 0.21
N ALA A 535 27.09 11.45 0.06
CA ALA A 535 28.15 11.92 0.93
C ALA A 535 27.79 13.31 1.46
N ASN A 536 27.86 13.47 2.77
CA ASN A 536 27.60 14.73 3.45
C ASN A 536 28.82 15.12 4.28
N VAL A 537 29.26 16.36 4.14
CA VAL A 537 30.31 16.99 4.93
C VAL A 537 29.72 18.23 5.57
N SER A 538 29.73 18.29 6.88
CA SER A 538 29.21 19.42 7.65
C SER A 538 30.35 20.00 8.50
N TYR A 539 30.51 21.32 8.48
CA TYR A 539 31.38 22.07 9.37
C TYR A 539 30.53 22.99 10.24
N GLN A 540 30.52 22.78 11.55
CA GLN A 540 29.67 23.47 12.51
C GLN A 540 30.47 24.11 13.64
N PRO A 541 31.10 25.28 13.40
CA PRO A 541 31.69 26.10 14.44
C PRO A 541 30.60 26.80 15.28
N ALA A 542 31.04 27.48 16.38
CA ALA A 542 30.11 28.16 17.29
C ALA A 542 29.33 29.34 16.65
N TRP A 543 29.78 29.86 15.52
CA TRP A 543 29.18 31.02 14.85
C TRP A 543 28.27 30.67 13.67
N GLY A 544 28.12 29.39 13.33
CA GLY A 544 27.27 28.98 12.21
C GLY A 544 27.60 27.60 11.68
N GLY A 545 27.30 27.32 10.42
CA GLY A 545 27.60 26.06 9.78
C GLY A 545 27.61 26.14 8.26
N ILE A 546 28.36 25.21 7.66
CA ILE A 546 28.40 24.98 6.22
C ILE A 546 28.20 23.49 5.99
N ASP A 547 27.22 23.15 5.20
CA ASP A 547 26.87 21.78 4.85
C ASP A 547 27.03 21.58 3.34
N PHE A 548 27.84 20.59 2.96
CA PHE A 548 27.99 20.15 1.58
C PHE A 548 27.44 18.72 1.44
N SER A 549 26.53 18.50 0.51
CA SER A 549 26.03 17.17 0.19
C SER A 549 26.16 16.89 -1.30
N THR A 550 26.48 15.66 -1.62
CA THR A 550 26.47 15.15 -3.00
C THR A 550 25.81 13.78 -3.02
N SER A 551 24.97 13.55 -4.03
CA SER A 551 24.38 12.25 -4.27
C SER A 551 24.62 11.77 -5.69
N TRP A 552 24.85 10.48 -5.82
CA TRP A 552 24.97 9.78 -7.07
C TRP A 552 23.93 8.67 -7.12
N ASN A 553 23.15 8.64 -8.20
CA ASN A 553 22.15 7.61 -8.45
C ASN A 553 22.44 6.91 -9.78
N TYR A 554 22.34 5.58 -9.76
CA TYR A 554 22.45 4.73 -10.92
C TYR A 554 21.29 3.77 -10.94
N GLN A 555 20.56 3.72 -12.06
CA GLN A 555 19.51 2.74 -12.31
C GLN A 555 19.79 2.07 -13.64
N TYR A 556 19.67 0.76 -13.66
CA TYR A 556 19.79 -0.08 -14.85
C TYR A 556 18.68 -1.10 -14.86
N SER A 557 17.99 -1.20 -15.98
CA SER A 557 16.93 -2.19 -16.21
C SER A 557 17.20 -2.91 -17.53
N LEU A 558 17.11 -4.24 -17.51
CA LEU A 558 17.26 -5.12 -18.66
C LEU A 558 16.02 -5.99 -18.78
N ASN A 559 15.37 -5.97 -19.94
CA ASN A 559 14.25 -6.84 -20.27
C ASN A 559 14.67 -7.87 -21.34
N SER A 560 14.29 -9.14 -21.15
CA SER A 560 14.71 -10.26 -22.02
C SER A 560 13.90 -10.41 -23.30
N VAL A 561 12.76 -9.72 -23.44
CA VAL A 561 11.88 -9.92 -24.62
C VAL A 561 12.45 -9.22 -25.85
N ASN A 562 13.06 -8.06 -25.69
CA ASN A 562 13.60 -7.28 -26.81
C ASN A 562 15.07 -6.90 -26.64
N ASP A 563 15.80 -7.56 -25.71
CA ASP A 563 17.18 -7.18 -25.32
C ASP A 563 17.33 -5.67 -25.00
N ASN A 564 16.20 -5.04 -24.65
CA ASN A 564 16.17 -3.62 -24.34
C ASN A 564 16.74 -3.39 -22.96
N ASN A 565 17.77 -2.57 -22.93
CA ASN A 565 18.33 -2.07 -21.69
C ASN A 565 18.15 -0.56 -21.59
N THR A 566 17.75 -0.12 -20.42
CA THR A 566 17.69 1.30 -20.07
C THR A 566 18.58 1.55 -18.89
N TYR A 567 19.30 2.65 -18.92
CA TYR A 567 20.04 3.10 -17.75
C TYR A 567 19.86 4.59 -17.53
N THR A 568 19.80 4.99 -16.27
CA THR A 568 19.71 6.37 -15.85
C THR A 568 20.80 6.67 -14.84
N ARG A 569 21.52 7.78 -15.04
CA ARG A 569 22.51 8.27 -14.09
C ARG A 569 22.22 9.73 -13.85
N TYR A 570 22.18 10.15 -12.59
CA TYR A 570 22.12 11.55 -12.25
C TYR A 570 22.96 11.85 -11.00
N TYR A 571 23.45 13.08 -10.95
CA TYR A 571 24.26 13.61 -9.87
C TYR A 571 23.54 14.83 -9.31
N ASN A 572 23.52 14.96 -8.00
CA ASN A 572 22.99 16.13 -7.32
C ASN A 572 24.04 16.67 -6.35
N PHE A 573 24.17 18.00 -6.30
CA PHE A 573 25.03 18.71 -5.39
C PHE A 573 24.21 19.76 -4.67
N ARG A 574 24.40 19.89 -3.36
CA ARG A 574 23.75 20.90 -2.54
C ARG A 574 24.79 21.50 -1.60
N LEU A 575 24.85 22.81 -1.55
CA LEU A 575 25.66 23.59 -0.61
C LEU A 575 24.73 24.49 0.19
N GLU A 576 24.74 24.32 1.50
CA GLU A 576 23.97 25.15 2.43
C GLU A 576 24.92 25.84 3.40
N GLY A 577 24.65 27.09 3.74
CA GLY A 577 25.35 27.82 4.77
C GLY A 577 24.38 28.53 5.71
N TYR A 578 24.72 28.62 6.97
CA TYR A 578 24.00 29.43 7.93
C TYR A 578 24.94 30.10 8.93
N VAL A 579 24.54 31.27 9.41
CA VAL A 579 25.25 32.02 10.44
C VAL A 579 24.31 32.26 11.61
N ASP A 580 24.75 31.96 12.82
CA ASP A 580 24.02 32.24 14.05
C ASP A 580 24.21 33.69 14.44
N LEU A 581 23.14 34.47 14.45
CA LEU A 581 23.11 35.87 14.83
C LEU A 581 22.76 36.02 16.32
N PRO A 582 23.17 37.13 16.98
CA PRO A 582 22.74 37.43 18.33
C PRO A 582 21.22 37.40 18.47
N LEU A 583 20.71 37.04 19.64
CA LEU A 583 19.26 36.88 19.94
C LEU A 583 18.58 35.68 19.29
N GLY A 584 19.28 34.60 18.98
CA GLY A 584 18.72 33.35 18.47
C GLY A 584 18.19 33.45 17.04
N ARG A 585 18.62 34.42 16.25
CA ARG A 585 18.29 34.55 14.83
C ARG A 585 19.28 33.76 13.96
N GLN A 586 18.83 33.23 12.87
CA GLN A 586 19.68 32.56 11.88
C GLN A 586 19.49 33.19 10.49
N LEU A 587 20.59 33.43 9.79
CA LEU A 587 20.60 33.73 8.37
C LEU A 587 21.00 32.45 7.63
N ARG A 588 20.19 31.99 6.70
CA ARG A 588 20.45 30.81 5.85
C ARG A 588 20.54 31.19 4.39
N THR A 589 21.41 30.50 3.67
CA THR A 589 21.51 30.53 2.22
C THR A 589 21.63 29.09 1.71
N ASP A 590 20.90 28.80 0.64
CA ASP A 590 20.93 27.51 -0.06
C ASP A 590 21.77 27.63 -1.32
#